data_dcc4901da81c8be8d4f6fe0444957d29
#
_entry.id   dcc4901da81c8be8d4f6fe0444957d29
#
_cell.length_a   1.000
_cell.length_b   1.000
_cell.length_c   1.000
_cell.angle_alpha   90.00
_cell.angle_beta   90.00
_cell.angle_gamma   90.00
#
_symmetry.space_group_name_H-M   'P 1'
#
loop_
_entity.id
_entity.type
_entity.pdbx_description
1 polymer ?
#
loop_
_entity_poly.entity_id
_entity_poly.type
_entity_poly.pdbx_seq_one_letter_code
_entity_poly.pdbx_strand_id
1 'polypeptide(L)'
;MMFLYGMIAFVTNLAAPVGKIWEQSFTGSHAQFMGMLGNAMNFLAYLIMGIPAGLMLSKIGYKRTALIAVFVGFVGILFQWLSGVFDSFAVYLLGAFVCGFSVCMLNTVVNPLLTLMGGGGKRGNQLNLIGGTINSLTGSLTPMLVGALIGAELSGKEIDDVNLILYIAMAVFAIVYIVVRVTPIAEPTGAGQEIVYEHSPWSFRHFVLGAVAILLYMGVEIGIPATLISYMTPKVGFAVAGFIAGRYWLLMLVGRFLGSAIGGKISSRAMLITAAAMTSVLVLMAMCIGDSVMVHTFVQGGAIEVPLASTLLVLTGLFTSIMWGCIFNLSVEGLGKYTPKASGIFMMMVVGGGIWPSLQAAIAGNIGILISYIVPFLCAVYILYYAIWGCRNVNTDISTK
;
A
#
# COMPACT_ATOMS: atom_id res chain seq x y z
N MET A 1 -16.21 -6.02 5.61
CA MET A 1 -14.95 -5.25 5.74
C MET A 1 -13.75 -6.05 5.26
N MET A 2 -13.50 -7.26 5.74
CA MET A 2 -12.36 -8.09 5.28
C MET A 2 -12.38 -8.36 3.77
N PHE A 3 -13.55 -8.58 3.19
CA PHE A 3 -13.74 -8.70 1.73
C PHE A 3 -13.28 -7.45 0.96
N LEU A 4 -13.54 -6.25 1.50
CA LEU A 4 -13.09 -5.00 0.88
C LEU A 4 -11.57 -4.88 0.90
N TYR A 5 -10.90 -5.35 1.94
CA TYR A 5 -9.43 -5.41 1.97
C TYR A 5 -8.85 -6.33 0.90
N GLY A 6 -9.46 -7.51 0.70
CA GLY A 6 -9.08 -8.40 -0.40
C GLY A 6 -9.27 -7.74 -1.77
N MET A 7 -10.40 -7.06 -1.97
CA MET A 7 -10.70 -6.37 -3.22
C MET A 7 -9.72 -5.23 -3.51
N ILE A 8 -9.33 -4.44 -2.50
CA ILE A 8 -8.31 -3.40 -2.63
C ILE A 8 -7.03 -4.00 -3.21
N ALA A 9 -6.53 -5.10 -2.63
CA ALA A 9 -5.31 -5.74 -3.08
C ALA A 9 -5.44 -6.33 -4.49
N PHE A 10 -6.58 -6.95 -4.79
CA PHE A 10 -6.85 -7.52 -6.11
C PHE A 10 -6.74 -6.44 -7.19
N VAL A 11 -7.46 -5.34 -7.03
CA VAL A 11 -7.48 -4.23 -8.00
C VAL A 11 -6.10 -3.57 -8.13
N THR A 12 -5.44 -3.29 -7.01
CA THR A 12 -4.12 -2.66 -7.03
C THR A 12 -3.09 -3.52 -7.76
N ASN A 13 -3.17 -4.84 -7.60
CA ASN A 13 -2.22 -5.76 -8.22
C ASN A 13 -2.57 -6.15 -9.67
N LEU A 14 -3.75 -5.79 -10.18
CA LEU A 14 -4.08 -5.93 -11.61
C LEU A 14 -3.38 -4.87 -12.49
N ALA A 15 -3.11 -3.69 -11.95
CA ALA A 15 -2.53 -2.60 -12.74
C ALA A 15 -1.14 -2.94 -13.31
N ALA A 16 -0.33 -3.72 -12.59
CA ALA A 16 1.03 -4.03 -13.02
C ALA A 16 1.08 -4.96 -14.25
N PRO A 17 0.37 -6.10 -14.31
CA PRO A 17 0.34 -6.94 -15.52
C PRO A 17 -0.22 -6.22 -16.73
N VAL A 18 -1.30 -5.46 -16.59
CA VAL A 18 -1.90 -4.70 -17.71
C VAL A 18 -0.93 -3.62 -18.21
N GLY A 19 -0.25 -2.92 -17.29
CA GLY A 19 0.79 -1.95 -17.64
C GLY A 19 1.96 -2.57 -18.39
N LYS A 20 2.36 -3.80 -18.04
CA LYS A 20 3.41 -4.55 -18.73
C LYS A 20 3.02 -4.93 -20.17
N ILE A 21 1.77 -5.20 -20.44
CA ILE A 21 1.30 -5.46 -21.80
C ILE A 21 1.34 -4.18 -22.63
N TRP A 22 0.86 -3.07 -22.09
CA TRP A 22 0.96 -1.77 -22.74
C TRP A 22 2.42 -1.32 -22.97
N GLU A 23 3.36 -1.70 -22.08
CA GLU A 23 4.79 -1.43 -22.27
C GLU A 23 5.30 -1.95 -23.61
N GLN A 24 4.80 -3.10 -24.09
CA GLN A 24 5.21 -3.73 -25.35
C GLN A 24 4.75 -2.94 -26.59
N SER A 25 3.70 -2.12 -26.47
CA SER A 25 3.24 -1.25 -27.55
C SER A 25 4.16 -0.05 -27.79
N PHE A 26 5.14 0.18 -26.91
CA PHE A 26 6.09 1.26 -27.01
C PHE A 26 7.49 0.73 -27.35
N THR A 27 8.26 1.48 -28.14
CA THR A 27 9.64 1.14 -28.51
C THR A 27 10.64 2.13 -27.90
N GLY A 28 11.86 1.65 -27.62
CA GLY A 28 12.95 2.49 -27.13
C GLY A 28 13.00 2.63 -25.59
N SER A 29 13.83 3.57 -25.12
CA SER A 29 14.15 3.76 -23.70
C SER A 29 12.97 4.22 -22.82
N HIS A 30 11.88 4.69 -23.42
CA HIS A 30 10.70 5.19 -22.72
C HIS A 30 9.64 4.11 -22.47
N ALA A 31 9.74 2.93 -23.08
CA ALA A 31 8.73 1.87 -22.96
C ALA A 31 8.48 1.47 -21.50
N GLN A 32 9.53 1.22 -20.73
CA GLN A 32 9.44 0.88 -19.32
C GLN A 32 8.75 1.98 -18.48
N PHE A 33 9.07 3.24 -18.76
CA PHE A 33 8.41 4.38 -18.10
C PHE A 33 6.91 4.40 -18.41
N MET A 34 6.52 4.20 -19.66
CA MET A 34 5.11 4.12 -20.07
C MET A 34 4.37 2.99 -19.34
N GLY A 35 4.96 1.79 -19.25
CA GLY A 35 4.38 0.66 -18.52
C GLY A 35 4.15 0.96 -17.02
N MET A 36 4.96 1.80 -16.40
CA MET A 36 4.84 2.18 -15.00
C MET A 36 3.79 3.29 -14.75
N LEU A 37 3.37 4.03 -15.77
CA LEU A 37 2.43 5.16 -15.61
C LEU A 37 1.09 4.73 -15.03
N GLY A 38 0.59 3.54 -15.34
CA GLY A 38 -0.64 3.00 -14.76
C GLY A 38 -0.56 2.94 -13.22
N ASN A 39 0.56 2.49 -12.69
CA ASN A 39 0.79 2.47 -11.23
C ASN A 39 0.95 3.88 -10.66
N ALA A 40 1.63 4.77 -11.38
CA ALA A 40 1.78 6.17 -10.98
C ALA A 40 0.42 6.89 -10.89
N MET A 41 -0.53 6.56 -11.79
CA MET A 41 -1.90 7.08 -11.75
C MET A 41 -2.62 6.70 -10.46
N ASN A 42 -2.39 5.51 -9.91
CA ASN A 42 -2.94 5.12 -8.61
C ASN A 42 -2.48 6.04 -7.48
N PHE A 43 -1.18 6.36 -7.40
CA PHE A 43 -0.66 7.26 -6.35
C PHE A 43 -1.15 8.70 -6.54
N LEU A 44 -1.27 9.17 -7.78
CA LEU A 44 -1.85 10.47 -8.09
C LEU A 44 -3.33 10.52 -7.69
N ALA A 45 -4.06 9.45 -7.90
CA ALA A 45 -5.46 9.34 -7.48
C ALA A 45 -5.62 9.48 -5.95
N TYR A 46 -4.73 8.89 -5.16
CA TYR A 46 -4.72 9.05 -3.70
C TYR A 46 -4.52 10.50 -3.28
N LEU A 47 -3.61 11.22 -3.94
CA LEU A 47 -3.35 12.64 -3.67
C LEU A 47 -4.61 13.48 -3.86
N ILE A 48 -5.37 13.23 -4.93
CA ILE A 48 -6.55 14.01 -5.28
C ILE A 48 -7.78 13.56 -4.48
N MET A 49 -7.99 12.24 -4.35
CA MET A 49 -9.22 11.68 -3.78
C MET A 49 -9.19 11.56 -2.26
N GLY A 50 -8.04 11.63 -1.60
CA GLY A 50 -7.92 11.42 -0.16
C GLY A 50 -8.84 12.34 0.65
N ILE A 51 -8.74 13.66 0.48
CA ILE A 51 -9.61 14.63 1.18
C ILE A 51 -11.08 14.46 0.78
N PRO A 52 -11.46 14.42 -0.52
CA PRO A 52 -12.84 14.16 -0.92
C PRO A 52 -13.41 12.86 -0.31
N ALA A 53 -12.65 11.77 -0.27
CA ALA A 53 -13.09 10.51 0.33
C ALA A 53 -13.40 10.66 1.82
N GLY A 54 -12.56 11.37 2.58
CA GLY A 54 -12.80 11.66 4.00
C GLY A 54 -14.03 12.55 4.22
N LEU A 55 -14.26 13.52 3.34
CA LEU A 55 -15.47 14.36 3.35
C LEU A 55 -16.73 13.55 3.01
N MET A 56 -16.65 12.67 2.02
CA MET A 56 -17.75 11.74 1.70
C MET A 56 -18.07 10.86 2.91
N LEU A 57 -17.03 10.28 3.54
CA LEU A 57 -17.19 9.44 4.71
C LEU A 57 -17.93 10.15 5.85
N SER A 58 -17.61 11.44 6.09
CA SER A 58 -18.26 12.23 7.12
C SER A 58 -19.70 12.62 6.77
N LYS A 59 -19.97 12.93 5.48
CA LYS A 59 -21.28 13.45 5.04
C LYS A 59 -22.32 12.36 4.77
N ILE A 60 -21.93 11.27 4.12
CA ILE A 60 -22.86 10.22 3.65
C ILE A 60 -22.68 8.89 4.37
N GLY A 61 -21.71 8.78 5.26
CA GLY A 61 -21.43 7.59 6.08
C GLY A 61 -20.60 6.52 5.37
N TYR A 62 -20.27 5.48 6.12
CA TYR A 62 -19.35 4.42 5.71
C TYR A 62 -19.93 3.52 4.61
N LYS A 63 -21.19 3.08 4.77
CA LYS A 63 -21.84 2.18 3.82
C LYS A 63 -21.99 2.80 2.44
N ARG A 64 -22.50 4.05 2.39
CA ARG A 64 -22.71 4.74 1.11
C ARG A 64 -21.38 5.06 0.42
N THR A 65 -20.37 5.49 1.17
CA THR A 65 -19.03 5.73 0.62
C THR A 65 -18.41 4.44 0.07
N ALA A 66 -18.56 3.31 0.75
CA ALA A 66 -18.10 2.00 0.24
C ALA A 66 -18.83 1.59 -1.07
N LEU A 67 -20.16 1.79 -1.15
CA LEU A 67 -20.91 1.49 -2.36
C LEU A 67 -20.47 2.33 -3.57
N ILE A 68 -20.26 3.64 -3.35
CA ILE A 68 -19.74 4.54 -4.39
C ILE A 68 -18.33 4.11 -4.80
N ALA A 69 -17.47 3.77 -3.83
CA ALA A 69 -16.11 3.32 -4.11
C ALA A 69 -16.08 2.06 -4.97
N VAL A 70 -16.92 1.07 -4.65
CA VAL A 70 -17.03 -0.18 -5.42
C VAL A 70 -17.55 0.09 -6.83
N PHE A 71 -18.55 0.96 -6.97
CA PHE A 71 -19.08 1.35 -8.28
C PHE A 71 -18.01 2.09 -9.13
N VAL A 72 -17.30 3.04 -8.54
CA VAL A 72 -16.19 3.76 -9.22
C VAL A 72 -15.09 2.78 -9.67
N GLY A 73 -14.79 1.78 -8.86
CA GLY A 73 -13.83 0.74 -9.24
C GLY A 73 -14.29 -0.11 -10.42
N PHE A 74 -15.58 -0.49 -10.45
CA PHE A 74 -16.18 -1.14 -11.60
C PHE A 74 -16.01 -0.29 -12.88
N VAL A 75 -16.32 0.99 -12.82
CA VAL A 75 -16.14 1.94 -13.94
C VAL A 75 -14.66 2.04 -14.35
N GLY A 76 -13.73 2.05 -13.38
CA GLY A 76 -12.30 2.06 -13.69
C GLY A 76 -11.83 0.83 -14.46
N ILE A 77 -12.28 -0.37 -14.05
CA ILE A 77 -11.99 -1.61 -14.80
C ILE A 77 -12.66 -1.60 -16.18
N LEU A 78 -13.87 -1.07 -16.29
CA LEU A 78 -14.55 -0.91 -17.57
C LEU A 78 -13.73 -0.01 -18.52
N PHE A 79 -13.16 1.09 -18.06
CA PHE A 79 -12.24 1.91 -18.87
C PHE A 79 -10.98 1.14 -19.27
N GLN A 80 -10.42 0.32 -18.37
CA GLN A 80 -9.28 -0.52 -18.74
C GLN A 80 -9.64 -1.54 -19.84
N TRP A 81 -10.84 -2.13 -19.79
CA TRP A 81 -11.33 -2.98 -20.86
C TRP A 81 -11.57 -2.20 -22.17
N LEU A 82 -12.22 -1.03 -22.09
CA LEU A 82 -12.42 -0.16 -23.26
C LEU A 82 -11.11 0.31 -23.89
N SER A 83 -10.02 0.35 -23.13
CA SER A 83 -8.71 0.72 -23.68
C SER A 83 -8.23 -0.29 -24.73
N GLY A 84 -8.55 -1.57 -24.56
CA GLY A 84 -8.30 -2.59 -25.60
C GLY A 84 -9.21 -2.39 -26.82
N VAL A 85 -10.50 -2.14 -26.59
CA VAL A 85 -11.47 -1.92 -27.70
C VAL A 85 -11.08 -0.70 -28.55
N PHE A 86 -10.60 0.37 -27.94
CA PHE A 86 -10.20 1.61 -28.62
C PHE A 86 -8.71 1.66 -28.99
N ASP A 87 -7.94 0.64 -28.62
CA ASP A 87 -6.46 0.62 -28.73
C ASP A 87 -5.83 1.92 -28.22
N SER A 88 -6.24 2.37 -27.02
CA SER A 88 -5.89 3.67 -26.49
C SER A 88 -5.25 3.58 -25.12
N PHE A 89 -3.95 3.86 -25.06
CA PHE A 89 -3.19 3.96 -23.80
C PHE A 89 -3.74 5.06 -22.86
N ALA A 90 -4.25 6.18 -23.43
CA ALA A 90 -4.84 7.24 -22.61
C ALA A 90 -6.10 6.77 -21.87
N VAL A 91 -6.92 5.92 -22.50
CA VAL A 91 -8.12 5.32 -21.88
C VAL A 91 -7.68 4.34 -20.78
N TYR A 92 -6.60 3.58 -20.97
CA TYR A 92 -6.01 2.73 -19.92
C TYR A 92 -5.56 3.55 -18.71
N LEU A 93 -4.83 4.66 -18.93
CA LEU A 93 -4.40 5.54 -17.83
C LEU A 93 -5.57 6.15 -17.07
N LEU A 94 -6.63 6.57 -17.79
CA LEU A 94 -7.86 7.03 -17.17
C LEU A 94 -8.51 5.94 -16.32
N GLY A 95 -8.58 4.71 -16.82
CA GLY A 95 -9.09 3.56 -16.08
C GLY A 95 -8.29 3.28 -14.82
N ALA A 96 -6.95 3.29 -14.90
CA ALA A 96 -6.07 3.12 -13.75
C ALA A 96 -6.25 4.23 -12.72
N PHE A 97 -6.41 5.47 -13.15
CA PHE A 97 -6.66 6.62 -12.28
C PHE A 97 -8.01 6.50 -11.55
N VAL A 98 -9.07 6.13 -12.25
CA VAL A 98 -10.41 5.90 -11.67
C VAL A 98 -10.39 4.72 -10.69
N CYS A 99 -9.66 3.64 -11.01
CA CYS A 99 -9.42 2.54 -10.06
C CYS A 99 -8.71 3.04 -8.79
N GLY A 100 -7.73 3.93 -8.94
CA GLY A 100 -7.04 4.55 -7.81
C GLY A 100 -8.00 5.34 -6.89
N PHE A 101 -9.00 6.04 -7.43
CA PHE A 101 -10.05 6.68 -6.63
C PHE A 101 -10.84 5.67 -5.81
N SER A 102 -11.24 4.55 -6.43
CA SER A 102 -11.93 3.47 -5.74
C SER A 102 -11.10 2.94 -4.56
N VAL A 103 -9.84 2.61 -4.82
CA VAL A 103 -8.93 2.03 -3.81
C VAL A 103 -8.69 3.02 -2.67
N CYS A 104 -8.52 4.31 -2.97
CA CYS A 104 -8.40 5.37 -1.97
C CYS A 104 -9.65 5.47 -1.08
N MET A 105 -10.85 5.53 -1.68
CA MET A 105 -12.11 5.58 -0.95
C MET A 105 -12.32 4.33 -0.08
N LEU A 106 -12.02 3.13 -0.60
CA LEU A 106 -12.16 1.88 0.14
C LEU A 106 -11.22 1.86 1.35
N ASN A 107 -9.96 2.25 1.20
CA ASN A 107 -9.02 2.37 2.31
C ASN A 107 -9.47 3.39 3.35
N THR A 108 -10.06 4.51 2.91
CA THR A 108 -10.65 5.54 3.79
C THR A 108 -11.81 4.99 4.62
N VAL A 109 -12.57 4.03 4.09
CA VAL A 109 -13.69 3.36 4.78
C VAL A 109 -13.20 2.26 5.71
N VAL A 110 -12.37 1.31 5.20
CA VAL A 110 -12.13 0.05 5.91
C VAL A 110 -11.21 0.22 7.12
N ASN A 111 -10.19 1.07 7.02
CA ASN A 111 -9.23 1.27 8.12
C ASN A 111 -9.89 1.84 9.39
N PRO A 112 -10.60 2.99 9.34
CA PRO A 112 -11.23 3.53 10.52
C PRO A 112 -12.37 2.66 11.03
N LEU A 113 -13.14 2.03 10.12
CA LEU A 113 -14.27 1.21 10.54
C LEU A 113 -13.81 -0.04 11.31
N LEU A 114 -12.72 -0.71 10.88
CA LEU A 114 -12.15 -1.82 11.64
C LEU A 114 -11.57 -1.38 12.98
N THR A 115 -10.93 -0.21 13.03
CA THR A 115 -10.44 0.36 14.29
C THR A 115 -11.60 0.61 15.26
N LEU A 116 -12.70 1.19 14.78
CA LEU A 116 -13.91 1.47 15.59
C LEU A 116 -14.61 0.19 16.04
N MET A 117 -14.77 -0.81 15.15
CA MET A 117 -15.34 -2.12 15.48
C MET A 117 -14.54 -2.85 16.55
N GLY A 118 -13.24 -2.65 16.62
CA GLY A 118 -12.36 -3.16 17.66
C GLY A 118 -12.42 -2.35 18.97
N GLY A 119 -13.18 -1.25 19.02
CA GLY A 119 -13.19 -0.33 20.16
C GLY A 119 -11.94 0.53 20.29
N GLY A 120 -11.17 0.67 19.20
CA GLY A 120 -9.87 1.36 19.18
C GLY A 120 -8.74 0.55 19.83
N GLY A 121 -7.61 1.21 20.11
CA GLY A 121 -6.48 0.63 20.82
C GLY A 121 -5.94 -0.69 20.23
N LYS A 122 -5.60 -1.64 21.11
CA LYS A 122 -4.97 -2.92 20.70
C LYS A 122 -5.87 -3.76 19.80
N ARG A 123 -7.16 -3.85 20.09
CA ARG A 123 -8.12 -4.66 19.33
C ARG A 123 -8.42 -4.07 17.96
N GLY A 124 -8.54 -2.74 17.86
CA GLY A 124 -8.69 -2.03 16.61
C GLY A 124 -7.47 -2.24 15.70
N ASN A 125 -6.26 -2.13 16.26
CA ASN A 125 -5.02 -2.45 15.56
C ASN A 125 -4.97 -3.91 15.07
N GLN A 126 -5.37 -4.86 15.92
CA GLN A 126 -5.42 -6.28 15.56
C GLN A 126 -6.33 -6.52 14.35
N LEU A 127 -7.54 -5.93 14.35
CA LEU A 127 -8.46 -6.08 13.21
C LEU A 127 -7.90 -5.49 11.92
N ASN A 128 -7.21 -4.34 12.00
CA ASN A 128 -6.53 -3.77 10.84
C ASN A 128 -5.38 -4.67 10.34
N LEU A 129 -4.61 -5.28 11.24
CA LEU A 129 -3.54 -6.22 10.87
C LEU A 129 -4.10 -7.50 10.22
N ILE A 130 -5.25 -8.02 10.72
CA ILE A 130 -5.95 -9.14 10.08
C ILE A 130 -6.40 -8.75 8.67
N GLY A 131 -7.02 -7.58 8.51
CA GLY A 131 -7.38 -7.03 7.20
C GLY A 131 -6.16 -6.91 6.28
N GLY A 132 -5.06 -6.37 6.80
CA GLY A 132 -3.78 -6.28 6.09
C GLY A 132 -3.21 -7.65 5.68
N THR A 133 -3.40 -8.70 6.49
CA THR A 133 -3.02 -10.08 6.15
C THR A 133 -3.82 -10.60 4.95
N ILE A 134 -5.14 -10.38 4.95
CA ILE A 134 -6.01 -10.73 3.82
C ILE A 134 -5.61 -9.94 2.56
N ASN A 135 -5.32 -8.65 2.71
CA ASN A 135 -4.83 -7.80 1.63
C ASN A 135 -3.54 -8.37 1.01
N SER A 136 -2.55 -8.72 1.83
CA SER A 136 -1.28 -9.30 1.36
C SER A 136 -1.46 -10.66 0.70
N LEU A 137 -2.31 -11.52 1.26
CA LEU A 137 -2.62 -12.81 0.68
C LEU A 137 -3.26 -12.66 -0.72
N THR A 138 -4.27 -11.81 -0.83
CA THR A 138 -4.93 -11.53 -2.11
C THR A 138 -3.95 -10.87 -3.09
N GLY A 139 -3.13 -9.93 -2.63
CA GLY A 139 -2.09 -9.29 -3.45
C GLY A 139 -1.06 -10.27 -4.00
N SER A 140 -0.70 -11.30 -3.24
CA SER A 140 0.19 -12.38 -3.69
C SER A 140 -0.49 -13.33 -4.66
N LEU A 141 -1.77 -13.64 -4.45
CA LEU A 141 -2.54 -14.55 -5.31
C LEU A 141 -2.92 -13.91 -6.66
N THR A 142 -3.09 -12.59 -6.72
CA THR A 142 -3.51 -11.90 -7.94
C THR A 142 -2.53 -12.08 -9.11
N PRO A 143 -1.22 -11.86 -8.98
CA PRO A 143 -0.28 -12.13 -10.06
C PRO A 143 -0.22 -13.62 -10.45
N MET A 144 -0.42 -14.53 -9.50
CA MET A 144 -0.49 -15.97 -9.79
C MET A 144 -1.73 -16.31 -10.63
N LEU A 145 -2.89 -15.72 -10.30
CA LEU A 145 -4.11 -15.85 -11.10
C LEU A 145 -3.91 -15.29 -12.51
N VAL A 146 -3.29 -14.11 -12.62
CA VAL A 146 -2.96 -13.49 -13.91
C VAL A 146 -2.06 -14.43 -14.73
N GLY A 147 -0.96 -14.93 -14.12
CA GLY A 147 -0.05 -15.86 -14.78
C GLY A 147 -0.71 -17.18 -15.21
N ALA A 148 -1.66 -17.69 -14.42
CA ALA A 148 -2.42 -18.89 -14.75
C ALA A 148 -3.39 -18.69 -15.93
N LEU A 149 -3.95 -17.50 -16.09
CA LEU A 149 -4.96 -17.19 -17.11
C LEU A 149 -4.33 -16.67 -18.42
N ILE A 150 -3.26 -15.89 -18.36
CA ILE A 150 -2.61 -15.31 -19.56
C ILE A 150 -1.37 -16.10 -19.97
N GLY A 151 -0.75 -16.81 -19.04
CA GLY A 151 0.53 -17.49 -19.18
C GLY A 151 1.65 -16.78 -18.39
N ALA A 152 2.73 -17.53 -18.13
CA ALA A 152 3.85 -17.04 -17.33
C ALA A 152 4.70 -15.96 -18.05
N GLU A 153 4.68 -15.98 -19.38
CA GLU A 153 5.38 -15.00 -20.22
C GLU A 153 4.36 -14.01 -20.78
N LEU A 154 4.57 -12.73 -20.46
CA LEU A 154 3.76 -11.63 -20.98
C LEU A 154 4.27 -11.14 -22.36
N SER A 155 5.45 -11.58 -22.77
CA SER A 155 6.04 -11.20 -24.06
C SER A 155 5.17 -11.69 -25.24
N GLY A 156 4.84 -10.79 -26.16
CA GLY A 156 3.99 -11.08 -27.31
C GLY A 156 2.48 -11.20 -27.00
N LYS A 157 2.05 -10.85 -25.79
CA LYS A 157 0.64 -10.76 -25.43
C LYS A 157 0.05 -9.42 -25.81
N GLU A 158 -1.18 -9.46 -26.30
CA GLU A 158 -1.98 -8.27 -26.64
C GLU A 158 -2.91 -7.91 -25.49
N ILE A 159 -3.48 -6.71 -25.53
CA ILE A 159 -4.40 -6.23 -24.50
C ILE A 159 -5.68 -7.11 -24.42
N ASP A 160 -6.05 -7.76 -25.53
CA ASP A 160 -7.18 -8.68 -25.56
C ASP A 160 -6.95 -9.95 -24.73
N ASP A 161 -5.71 -10.38 -24.53
CA ASP A 161 -5.37 -11.52 -23.67
C ASP A 161 -5.73 -11.30 -22.20
N VAL A 162 -5.85 -10.03 -21.75
CA VAL A 162 -6.27 -9.70 -20.39
C VAL A 162 -7.79 -9.56 -20.22
N ASN A 163 -8.57 -9.60 -21.29
CA ASN A 163 -10.02 -9.40 -21.24
C ASN A 163 -10.71 -10.32 -20.23
N LEU A 164 -10.32 -11.62 -20.19
CA LEU A 164 -10.89 -12.57 -19.23
C LEU A 164 -10.69 -12.12 -17.77
N ILE A 165 -9.50 -11.59 -17.44
CA ILE A 165 -9.19 -11.11 -16.09
C ILE A 165 -9.98 -9.84 -15.78
N LEU A 166 -10.13 -8.93 -16.75
CA LEU A 166 -10.93 -7.73 -16.60
C LEU A 166 -12.42 -8.05 -16.39
N TYR A 167 -12.96 -9.08 -17.08
CA TYR A 167 -14.32 -9.58 -16.85
C TYR A 167 -14.49 -10.16 -15.45
N ILE A 168 -13.51 -10.96 -14.98
CA ILE A 168 -13.50 -11.48 -13.61
C ILE A 168 -13.47 -10.31 -12.61
N ALA A 169 -12.64 -9.30 -12.84
CA ALA A 169 -12.56 -8.12 -11.99
C ALA A 169 -13.91 -7.36 -11.94
N MET A 170 -14.54 -7.12 -13.08
CA MET A 170 -15.86 -6.49 -13.14
C MET A 170 -16.91 -7.32 -12.38
N ALA A 171 -16.90 -8.65 -12.55
CA ALA A 171 -17.80 -9.55 -11.82
C ALA A 171 -17.56 -9.47 -10.30
N VAL A 172 -16.31 -9.45 -9.85
CA VAL A 172 -15.97 -9.30 -8.43
C VAL A 172 -16.51 -7.97 -7.89
N PHE A 173 -16.35 -6.85 -8.61
CA PHE A 173 -16.91 -5.56 -8.21
C PHE A 173 -18.44 -5.60 -8.11
N ALA A 174 -19.13 -6.22 -9.08
CA ALA A 174 -20.58 -6.36 -9.09
C ALA A 174 -21.07 -7.20 -7.88
N ILE A 175 -20.42 -8.34 -7.62
CA ILE A 175 -20.74 -9.20 -6.47
C ILE A 175 -20.52 -8.45 -5.16
N VAL A 176 -19.36 -7.77 -5.00
CA VAL A 176 -19.05 -7.01 -3.79
C VAL A 176 -20.03 -5.86 -3.60
N TYR A 177 -20.45 -5.18 -4.68
CA TYR A 177 -21.49 -4.15 -4.60
C TYR A 177 -22.79 -4.69 -4.01
N ILE A 178 -23.26 -5.85 -4.51
CA ILE A 178 -24.46 -6.51 -4.01
C ILE A 178 -24.29 -6.91 -2.54
N VAL A 179 -23.16 -7.53 -2.19
CA VAL A 179 -22.86 -7.96 -0.81
C VAL A 179 -22.86 -6.76 0.15
N VAL A 180 -22.19 -5.66 -0.20
CA VAL A 180 -22.16 -4.44 0.63
C VAL A 180 -23.55 -3.81 0.74
N ARG A 181 -24.35 -3.84 -0.33
CA ARG A 181 -25.71 -3.29 -0.35
C ARG A 181 -26.65 -4.03 0.60
N VAL A 182 -26.60 -5.36 0.59
CA VAL A 182 -27.51 -6.19 1.41
C VAL A 182 -27.02 -6.34 2.86
N THR A 183 -25.70 -6.24 3.10
CA THR A 183 -25.15 -6.41 4.44
C THR A 183 -25.46 -5.18 5.31
N PRO A 184 -26.04 -5.35 6.51
CA PRO A 184 -26.17 -4.26 7.46
C PRO A 184 -24.78 -3.88 7.99
N ILE A 185 -24.31 -2.68 7.65
CA ILE A 185 -23.08 -2.10 8.15
C ILE A 185 -23.47 -1.09 9.21
N ALA A 186 -23.02 -1.31 10.45
CA ALA A 186 -23.25 -0.37 11.53
C ALA A 186 -22.49 0.94 11.23
N GLU A 187 -23.23 2.03 11.15
CA GLU A 187 -22.61 3.35 11.04
C GLU A 187 -22.15 3.79 12.44
N PRO A 188 -20.92 4.29 12.58
CA PRO A 188 -20.48 4.90 13.83
C PRO A 188 -21.39 6.07 14.20
N THR A 189 -21.54 6.32 15.51
CA THR A 189 -22.37 7.42 16.02
C THR A 189 -21.95 8.75 15.38
N GLY A 190 -22.90 9.44 14.75
CA GLY A 190 -22.65 10.71 14.04
C GLY A 190 -22.23 10.57 12.58
N ALA A 191 -21.99 9.35 12.05
CA ALA A 191 -21.71 9.18 10.63
C ALA A 191 -22.94 9.54 9.78
N GLY A 192 -22.74 10.39 8.77
CA GLY A 192 -23.84 10.88 7.92
C GLY A 192 -24.71 11.97 8.54
N GLN A 193 -24.40 12.49 9.73
CA GLN A 193 -25.01 13.67 10.32
C GLN A 193 -24.16 14.90 10.00
N GLU A 194 -24.80 16.06 10.01
CA GLU A 194 -24.12 17.34 9.84
C GLU A 194 -23.32 17.66 11.11
N ILE A 195 -22.03 17.25 11.10
CA ILE A 195 -21.14 17.47 12.25
C ILE A 195 -20.49 18.84 12.09
N VAL A 196 -20.72 19.72 13.08
CA VAL A 196 -20.01 21.00 13.17
C VAL A 196 -18.59 20.72 13.66
N TYR A 197 -17.62 20.99 12.80
CA TYR A 197 -16.20 20.84 13.12
C TYR A 197 -15.65 22.20 13.57
N GLU A 198 -15.40 22.35 14.85
CA GLU A 198 -14.77 23.55 15.40
C GLU A 198 -13.28 23.62 15.05
N HIS A 199 -12.65 22.45 14.87
CA HIS A 199 -11.24 22.31 14.55
C HIS A 199 -11.03 21.43 13.32
N SER A 200 -9.82 21.47 12.76
CA SER A 200 -9.36 20.55 11.70
C SER A 200 -8.58 19.39 12.31
N PRO A 201 -8.50 18.22 11.65
CA PRO A 201 -7.55 17.16 12.05
C PRO A 201 -6.09 17.66 12.16
N TRP A 202 -5.71 18.67 11.39
CA TRP A 202 -4.39 19.32 11.46
C TRP A 202 -4.10 20.02 12.80
N SER A 203 -5.10 20.27 13.62
CA SER A 203 -4.93 20.82 14.97
C SER A 203 -4.38 19.79 15.97
N PHE A 204 -4.43 18.50 15.64
CA PHE A 204 -3.93 17.43 16.49
C PHE A 204 -2.50 17.08 16.11
N ARG A 205 -1.54 17.41 16.97
CA ARG A 205 -0.11 17.19 16.72
C ARG A 205 0.21 15.74 16.38
N HIS A 206 -0.32 14.76 17.12
CA HIS A 206 -0.04 13.35 16.87
C HIS A 206 -0.56 12.88 15.51
N PHE A 207 -1.68 13.45 15.04
CA PHE A 207 -2.19 13.17 13.71
C PHE A 207 -1.29 13.76 12.62
N VAL A 208 -0.86 15.02 12.76
CA VAL A 208 0.04 15.68 11.79
C VAL A 208 1.33 14.89 11.62
N LEU A 209 1.96 14.53 12.75
CA LEU A 209 3.19 13.74 12.72
C LEU A 209 2.96 12.32 12.18
N GLY A 210 1.77 11.74 12.42
CA GLY A 210 1.37 10.47 11.86
C GLY A 210 1.10 10.52 10.34
N ALA A 211 0.52 11.61 9.84
CA ALA A 211 0.35 11.86 8.41
C ALA A 211 1.71 11.95 7.68
N VAL A 212 2.70 12.60 8.30
CA VAL A 212 4.08 12.58 7.80
C VAL A 212 4.68 11.17 7.91
N ALA A 213 4.41 10.44 9.00
CA ALA A 213 4.92 9.08 9.16
C ALA A 213 4.43 8.13 8.07
N ILE A 214 3.14 8.22 7.64
CA ILE A 214 2.64 7.38 6.56
C ILE A 214 3.21 7.79 5.19
N LEU A 215 3.39 9.09 4.95
CA LEU A 215 4.07 9.58 3.75
C LEU A 215 5.48 8.96 3.62
N LEU A 216 6.23 8.94 4.70
CA LEU A 216 7.59 8.38 4.76
C LEU A 216 7.58 6.84 4.76
N TYR A 217 6.58 6.21 5.40
CA TYR A 217 6.42 4.76 5.38
C TYR A 217 6.32 4.21 3.96
N MET A 218 5.62 4.91 3.07
CA MET A 218 5.53 4.51 1.67
C MET A 218 6.89 4.46 0.99
N GLY A 219 7.85 5.29 1.41
CA GLY A 219 9.24 5.24 0.97
C GLY A 219 9.97 3.98 1.43
N VAL A 220 9.66 3.51 2.64
CA VAL A 220 10.21 2.24 3.17
C VAL A 220 9.60 1.05 2.46
N GLU A 221 8.26 0.98 2.41
CA GLU A 221 7.50 -0.15 1.87
C GLU A 221 7.78 -0.41 0.39
N ILE A 222 7.80 0.65 -0.42
CA ILE A 222 7.96 0.55 -1.88
C ILE A 222 9.43 0.70 -2.29
N GLY A 223 10.17 1.61 -1.65
CA GLY A 223 11.54 1.95 -2.04
C GLY A 223 12.52 0.80 -1.82
N ILE A 224 12.43 0.08 -0.70
CA ILE A 224 13.35 -1.01 -0.41
C ILE A 224 13.27 -2.12 -1.48
N PRO A 225 12.12 -2.76 -1.75
CA PRO A 225 12.06 -3.86 -2.72
C PRO A 225 12.29 -3.39 -4.17
N ALA A 226 11.87 -2.19 -4.55
CA ALA A 226 12.09 -1.67 -5.89
C ALA A 226 13.59 -1.47 -6.19
N THR A 227 14.32 -0.85 -5.26
CA THR A 227 15.77 -0.64 -5.40
C THR A 227 16.56 -1.96 -5.25
N LEU A 228 16.05 -2.92 -4.47
CA LEU A 228 16.65 -4.24 -4.33
C LEU A 228 16.71 -5.00 -5.66
N ILE A 229 15.68 -4.90 -6.50
CA ILE A 229 15.70 -5.47 -7.85
C ILE A 229 16.86 -4.86 -8.64
N SER A 230 16.97 -3.54 -8.66
CA SER A 230 18.04 -2.84 -9.38
C SER A 230 19.44 -3.18 -8.85
N TYR A 231 19.58 -3.35 -7.53
CA TYR A 231 20.84 -3.75 -6.88
C TYR A 231 21.28 -5.16 -7.24
N MET A 232 20.33 -6.10 -7.34
CA MET A 232 20.63 -7.50 -7.59
C MET A 232 20.70 -7.87 -9.08
N THR A 233 20.01 -7.13 -9.96
CA THR A 233 19.98 -7.44 -11.42
C THR A 233 21.36 -7.61 -12.06
N PRO A 234 22.36 -6.74 -11.82
CA PRO A 234 23.70 -6.91 -12.40
C PRO A 234 24.44 -8.14 -11.86
N LYS A 235 24.05 -8.68 -10.71
CA LYS A 235 24.76 -9.77 -10.02
C LYS A 235 24.19 -11.15 -10.39
N VAL A 236 22.87 -11.25 -10.50
CA VAL A 236 22.18 -12.55 -10.62
C VAL A 236 21.16 -12.59 -11.76
N GLY A 237 21.05 -11.52 -12.54
CA GLY A 237 20.06 -11.38 -13.60
C GLY A 237 18.68 -10.94 -13.08
N PHE A 238 17.85 -10.37 -13.97
CA PHE A 238 16.58 -9.73 -13.61
C PHE A 238 15.56 -10.69 -12.97
N ALA A 239 15.42 -11.91 -13.53
CA ALA A 239 14.45 -12.89 -13.02
C ALA A 239 14.76 -13.31 -11.58
N VAL A 240 16.05 -13.62 -11.29
CA VAL A 240 16.49 -14.03 -9.96
C VAL A 240 16.44 -12.85 -8.98
N ALA A 241 16.79 -11.64 -9.42
CA ALA A 241 16.66 -10.43 -8.63
C ALA A 241 15.20 -10.16 -8.23
N GLY A 242 14.27 -10.34 -9.17
CA GLY A 242 12.83 -10.25 -8.91
C GLY A 242 12.34 -11.29 -7.91
N PHE A 243 12.84 -12.52 -8.01
CA PHE A 243 12.53 -13.59 -7.04
C PHE A 243 13.05 -13.27 -5.63
N ILE A 244 14.26 -12.73 -5.51
CA ILE A 244 14.83 -12.30 -4.22
C ILE A 244 14.01 -11.15 -3.63
N ALA A 245 13.66 -10.14 -4.42
CA ALA A 245 12.82 -9.04 -3.97
C ALA A 245 11.39 -9.50 -3.62
N GLY A 246 10.87 -10.51 -4.33
CA GLY A 246 9.58 -11.13 -4.03
C GLY A 246 9.49 -11.70 -2.61
N ARG A 247 10.61 -12.16 -2.04
CA ARG A 247 10.67 -12.63 -0.65
C ARG A 247 10.39 -11.53 0.37
N TYR A 248 10.67 -10.27 0.05
CA TYR A 248 10.27 -9.14 0.89
C TYR A 248 8.75 -9.13 1.11
N TRP A 249 7.97 -9.29 0.04
CA TRP A 249 6.51 -9.35 0.12
C TRP A 249 6.00 -10.59 0.84
N LEU A 250 6.68 -11.72 0.67
CA LEU A 250 6.37 -12.95 1.41
C LEU A 250 6.61 -12.77 2.92
N LEU A 251 7.75 -12.18 3.31
CA LEU A 251 8.02 -11.87 4.71
C LEU A 251 7.05 -10.82 5.26
N MET A 252 6.59 -9.91 4.42
CA MET A 252 5.56 -8.94 4.77
C MET A 252 4.21 -9.62 5.07
N LEU A 253 3.83 -10.63 4.29
CA LEU A 253 2.66 -11.47 4.58
C LEU A 253 2.82 -12.20 5.92
N VAL A 254 3.96 -12.84 6.15
CA VAL A 254 4.28 -13.53 7.41
C VAL A 254 4.23 -12.55 8.59
N GLY A 255 4.85 -11.37 8.45
CA GLY A 255 4.87 -10.35 9.49
C GLY A 255 3.47 -9.80 9.83
N ARG A 256 2.60 -9.60 8.84
CA ARG A 256 1.19 -9.22 9.07
C ARG A 256 0.42 -10.31 9.80
N PHE A 257 0.62 -11.57 9.42
CA PHE A 257 0.01 -12.71 10.11
C PHE A 257 0.45 -12.78 11.59
N LEU A 258 1.76 -12.76 11.85
CA LEU A 258 2.31 -12.74 13.21
C LEU A 258 1.84 -11.49 13.99
N GLY A 259 1.89 -10.32 13.36
CA GLY A 259 1.40 -9.07 13.94
C GLY A 259 -0.09 -9.14 14.31
N SER A 260 -0.92 -9.77 13.50
CA SER A 260 -2.34 -9.97 13.81
C SER A 260 -2.55 -10.87 15.02
N ALA A 261 -1.73 -11.91 15.18
CA ALA A 261 -1.81 -12.82 16.31
C ALA A 261 -1.43 -12.15 17.65
N ILE A 262 -0.45 -11.24 17.64
CA ILE A 262 0.02 -10.55 18.84
C ILE A 262 -0.61 -9.16 19.06
N GLY A 263 -1.23 -8.58 18.05
CA GLY A 263 -1.73 -7.20 18.04
C GLY A 263 -2.80 -6.90 19.10
N GLY A 264 -3.54 -7.93 19.54
CA GLY A 264 -4.48 -7.81 20.67
C GLY A 264 -3.81 -7.76 22.05
N LYS A 265 -2.55 -8.18 22.14
CA LYS A 265 -1.80 -8.27 23.41
C LYS A 265 -0.81 -7.12 23.59
N ILE A 266 -0.16 -6.70 22.52
CA ILE A 266 0.89 -5.67 22.50
C ILE A 266 0.30 -4.35 22.00
N SER A 267 0.75 -3.22 22.55
CA SER A 267 0.30 -1.90 22.11
C SER A 267 0.85 -1.57 20.72
N SER A 268 0.07 -0.87 19.90
CA SER A 268 0.49 -0.39 18.57
C SER A 268 1.81 0.40 18.64
N ARG A 269 2.00 1.17 19.72
CA ARG A 269 3.21 1.95 19.96
C ARG A 269 4.43 1.05 20.14
N ALA A 270 4.36 0.01 20.99
CA ALA A 270 5.47 -0.91 21.20
C ALA A 270 5.80 -1.69 19.93
N MET A 271 4.78 -2.15 19.21
CA MET A 271 4.95 -2.82 17.92
C MET A 271 5.66 -1.91 16.90
N LEU A 272 5.24 -0.64 16.80
CA LEU A 272 5.82 0.32 15.87
C LEU A 272 7.26 0.67 16.23
N ILE A 273 7.59 0.84 17.52
CA ILE A 273 8.97 1.07 17.99
C ILE A 273 9.87 -0.09 17.55
N THR A 274 9.47 -1.32 17.84
CA THR A 274 10.25 -2.51 17.47
C THR A 274 10.42 -2.61 15.96
N ALA A 275 9.35 -2.42 15.20
CA ALA A 275 9.38 -2.50 13.74
C ALA A 275 10.28 -1.44 13.11
N ALA A 276 10.15 -0.18 13.53
CA ALA A 276 10.94 0.92 12.99
C ALA A 276 12.42 0.83 13.39
N ALA A 277 12.72 0.44 14.64
CA ALA A 277 14.09 0.23 15.10
C ALA A 277 14.77 -0.90 14.32
N MET A 278 14.12 -2.07 14.20
CA MET A 278 14.68 -3.21 13.47
C MET A 278 14.87 -2.89 11.98
N THR A 279 13.91 -2.23 11.35
CA THR A 279 14.06 -1.80 9.95
C THR A 279 15.25 -0.84 9.79
N SER A 280 15.39 0.16 10.67
CA SER A 280 16.50 1.10 10.62
C SER A 280 17.84 0.39 10.79
N VAL A 281 17.96 -0.53 11.74
CA VAL A 281 19.19 -1.30 11.98
C VAL A 281 19.53 -2.17 10.78
N LEU A 282 18.55 -2.91 10.23
CA LEU A 282 18.78 -3.81 9.09
C LEU A 282 19.20 -3.04 7.83
N VAL A 283 18.55 -1.90 7.54
CA VAL A 283 18.92 -1.05 6.40
C VAL A 283 20.34 -0.47 6.60
N LEU A 284 20.66 0.05 7.78
CA LEU A 284 21.98 0.57 8.08
C LEU A 284 23.06 -0.51 7.97
N MET A 285 22.82 -1.70 8.51
CA MET A 285 23.74 -2.83 8.37
C MET A 285 23.94 -3.21 6.90
N ALA A 286 22.86 -3.25 6.10
CA ALA A 286 22.98 -3.53 4.67
C ALA A 286 23.83 -2.50 3.93
N MET A 287 23.67 -1.20 4.26
CA MET A 287 24.50 -0.13 3.69
C MET A 287 25.98 -0.24 4.11
N CYS A 288 26.26 -0.60 5.37
CA CYS A 288 27.63 -0.70 5.87
C CYS A 288 28.36 -1.96 5.39
N ILE A 289 27.66 -3.10 5.33
CA ILE A 289 28.24 -4.38 4.89
C ILE A 289 28.43 -4.40 3.37
N GLY A 290 27.46 -3.90 2.62
CA GLY A 290 27.52 -3.86 1.16
C GLY A 290 27.74 -5.23 0.55
N ASP A 291 28.72 -5.32 -0.34
CA ASP A 291 29.10 -6.54 -1.06
C ASP A 291 30.23 -7.33 -0.37
N SER A 292 30.69 -6.90 0.82
CA SER A 292 31.85 -7.48 1.48
C SER A 292 31.60 -8.88 2.06
N VAL A 293 30.36 -9.21 2.35
CA VAL A 293 29.97 -10.52 2.91
C VAL A 293 28.95 -11.19 1.98
N MET A 294 29.27 -12.40 1.55
CA MET A 294 28.41 -13.22 0.72
C MET A 294 27.75 -14.33 1.54
N VAL A 295 26.53 -14.69 1.19
CA VAL A 295 25.75 -15.77 1.82
C VAL A 295 25.07 -16.62 0.75
N HIS A 296 24.91 -17.92 1.04
CA HIS A 296 24.16 -18.79 0.16
C HIS A 296 22.65 -18.60 0.35
N THR A 297 21.92 -18.47 -0.75
CA THR A 297 20.46 -18.44 -0.77
C THR A 297 19.94 -19.40 -1.83
N PHE A 298 18.80 -20.06 -1.54
CA PHE A 298 18.17 -20.97 -2.49
C PHE A 298 17.26 -20.19 -3.44
N VAL A 299 17.41 -20.47 -4.74
CA VAL A 299 16.54 -19.98 -5.82
C VAL A 299 16.08 -21.14 -6.67
N GLN A 300 15.16 -20.90 -7.61
CA GLN A 300 14.81 -21.91 -8.60
C GLN A 300 16.07 -22.28 -9.40
N GLY A 301 16.53 -23.53 -9.25
CA GLY A 301 17.75 -24.01 -9.88
C GLY A 301 18.93 -24.30 -8.94
N GLY A 302 18.82 -24.02 -7.64
CA GLY A 302 19.84 -24.38 -6.66
C GLY A 302 20.22 -23.25 -5.70
N ALA A 303 21.33 -23.47 -4.98
CA ALA A 303 21.90 -22.44 -4.10
C ALA A 303 22.79 -21.49 -4.92
N ILE A 304 22.64 -20.21 -4.70
CA ILE A 304 23.50 -19.16 -5.27
C ILE A 304 24.09 -18.31 -4.15
N GLU A 305 25.23 -17.69 -4.43
CA GLU A 305 25.81 -16.69 -3.53
C GLU A 305 25.24 -15.29 -3.82
N VAL A 306 24.83 -14.60 -2.76
CA VAL A 306 24.31 -13.24 -2.82
C VAL A 306 24.91 -12.40 -1.71
N PRO A 307 25.04 -11.07 -1.85
CA PRO A 307 25.45 -10.21 -0.76
C PRO A 307 24.53 -10.33 0.45
N LEU A 308 25.09 -10.42 1.65
CA LEU A 308 24.34 -10.42 2.91
C LEU A 308 23.42 -9.20 3.01
N ALA A 309 23.86 -8.05 2.46
CA ALA A 309 23.05 -6.84 2.36
C ALA A 309 21.68 -7.11 1.72
N SER A 310 21.60 -7.90 0.65
CA SER A 310 20.33 -8.24 0.01
C SER A 310 19.40 -9.02 0.93
N THR A 311 19.94 -9.96 1.72
CA THR A 311 19.17 -10.74 2.70
C THR A 311 18.67 -9.88 3.85
N LEU A 312 19.48 -8.94 4.35
CA LEU A 312 19.08 -7.98 5.38
C LEU A 312 17.95 -7.07 4.89
N LEU A 313 18.04 -6.59 3.64
CA LEU A 313 16.99 -5.77 3.02
C LEU A 313 15.68 -6.56 2.83
N VAL A 314 15.75 -7.81 2.42
CA VAL A 314 14.59 -8.70 2.36
C VAL A 314 13.95 -8.88 3.74
N LEU A 315 14.76 -9.05 4.78
CA LEU A 315 14.28 -9.25 6.15
C LEU A 315 13.51 -8.04 6.69
N THR A 316 13.78 -6.84 6.19
CA THR A 316 12.99 -5.65 6.58
C THR A 316 11.52 -5.82 6.31
N GLY A 317 11.11 -6.61 5.30
CA GLY A 317 9.71 -6.89 4.97
C GLY A 317 8.90 -7.43 6.15
N LEU A 318 9.54 -8.25 7.01
CA LEU A 318 8.89 -8.78 8.22
C LEU A 318 8.45 -7.66 9.16
N PHE A 319 9.29 -6.65 9.34
CA PHE A 319 9.06 -5.55 10.29
C PHE A 319 8.21 -4.42 9.67
N THR A 320 8.42 -4.08 8.41
CA THR A 320 7.61 -3.05 7.73
C THR A 320 6.15 -3.45 7.64
N SER A 321 5.86 -4.74 7.64
CA SER A 321 4.53 -5.34 7.50
C SER A 321 3.47 -4.79 8.45
N ILE A 322 3.84 -4.49 9.70
CA ILE A 322 2.93 -4.05 10.75
C ILE A 322 2.88 -2.53 10.92
N MET A 323 3.78 -1.79 10.26
CA MET A 323 3.90 -0.35 10.48
C MET A 323 2.64 0.40 10.02
N TRP A 324 2.07 0.07 8.86
CA TRP A 324 0.86 0.71 8.35
C TRP A 324 -0.27 0.77 9.38
N GLY A 325 -0.67 -0.40 9.89
CA GLY A 325 -1.76 -0.50 10.86
C GLY A 325 -1.46 0.22 12.16
N CYS A 326 -0.20 0.14 12.63
CA CYS A 326 0.23 0.81 13.86
C CYS A 326 0.25 2.34 13.69
N ILE A 327 0.78 2.87 12.58
CA ILE A 327 0.80 4.32 12.31
C ILE A 327 -0.63 4.83 12.19
N PHE A 328 -1.49 4.15 11.42
CA PHE A 328 -2.89 4.56 11.27
C PHE A 328 -3.61 4.60 12.63
N ASN A 329 -3.54 3.50 13.39
CA ASN A 329 -4.22 3.39 14.67
C ASN A 329 -3.77 4.49 15.66
N LEU A 330 -2.46 4.75 15.76
CA LEU A 330 -1.91 5.80 16.63
C LEU A 330 -2.27 7.21 16.13
N SER A 331 -2.37 7.41 14.83
CA SER A 331 -2.70 8.70 14.24
C SER A 331 -4.16 9.11 14.47
N VAL A 332 -5.08 8.14 14.49
CA VAL A 332 -6.51 8.41 14.67
C VAL A 332 -6.97 8.25 16.11
N GLU A 333 -6.09 7.81 17.02
CA GLU A 333 -6.43 7.59 18.42
C GLU A 333 -6.88 8.89 19.09
N GLY A 334 -8.09 8.87 19.66
CA GLY A 334 -8.66 10.03 20.37
C GLY A 334 -9.21 11.14 19.46
N LEU A 335 -9.27 10.97 18.14
CA LEU A 335 -9.83 11.97 17.22
C LEU A 335 -11.36 12.01 17.17
N GLY A 336 -12.06 10.98 17.65
CA GLY A 336 -13.53 10.92 17.70
C GLY A 336 -14.18 11.36 16.39
N LYS A 337 -15.01 12.42 16.44
CA LYS A 337 -15.74 12.98 15.28
C LYS A 337 -14.85 13.40 14.11
N TYR A 338 -13.55 13.68 14.34
CA TYR A 338 -12.61 14.08 13.30
C TYR A 338 -12.02 12.90 12.49
N THR A 339 -12.20 11.65 12.97
CA THR A 339 -11.62 10.44 12.34
C THR A 339 -11.93 10.29 10.85
N PRO A 340 -13.13 10.55 10.33
CA PRO A 340 -13.42 10.43 8.90
C PRO A 340 -12.56 11.37 8.04
N LYS A 341 -12.48 12.64 8.43
CA LYS A 341 -11.63 13.63 7.73
C LYS A 341 -10.14 13.31 7.84
N ALA A 342 -9.71 12.90 9.04
CA ALA A 342 -8.34 12.46 9.31
C ALA A 342 -7.96 11.27 8.42
N SER A 343 -8.84 10.28 8.28
CA SER A 343 -8.59 9.12 7.41
C SER A 343 -8.41 9.51 5.94
N GLY A 344 -9.17 10.47 5.45
CA GLY A 344 -9.00 10.99 4.09
C GLY A 344 -7.63 11.65 3.89
N ILE A 345 -7.22 12.51 4.83
CA ILE A 345 -5.89 13.15 4.82
C ILE A 345 -4.78 12.09 4.90
N PHE A 346 -4.95 11.09 5.76
CA PHE A 346 -4.00 9.99 5.89
C PHE A 346 -3.83 9.23 4.57
N MET A 347 -4.95 8.96 3.86
CA MET A 347 -4.89 8.31 2.55
C MET A 347 -4.24 9.20 1.49
N MET A 348 -4.40 10.51 1.53
CA MET A 348 -3.71 11.42 0.62
C MET A 348 -2.19 11.29 0.73
N MET A 349 -1.65 11.03 1.91
CA MET A 349 -0.21 10.87 2.15
C MET A 349 0.39 9.61 1.52
N VAL A 350 -0.42 8.67 1.05
CA VAL A 350 0.03 7.48 0.29
C VAL A 350 0.75 7.86 -1.01
N VAL A 351 0.57 9.08 -1.50
CA VAL A 351 1.36 9.65 -2.61
C VAL A 351 2.88 9.52 -2.41
N GLY A 352 3.33 9.37 -1.17
CA GLY A 352 4.73 9.07 -0.85
C GLY A 352 5.31 7.87 -1.60
N GLY A 353 4.46 6.89 -2.01
CA GLY A 353 4.85 5.76 -2.84
C GLY A 353 5.32 6.11 -4.24
N GLY A 354 4.95 7.29 -4.75
CA GLY A 354 5.50 7.83 -6.00
C GLY A 354 6.73 8.72 -5.77
N ILE A 355 6.79 9.42 -4.64
CA ILE A 355 7.83 10.44 -4.37
C ILE A 355 9.15 9.78 -3.95
N TRP A 356 9.13 8.99 -2.88
CA TRP A 356 10.35 8.48 -2.25
C TRP A 356 11.12 7.47 -3.08
N PRO A 357 10.48 6.49 -3.76
CA PRO A 357 11.20 5.59 -4.66
C PRO A 357 11.83 6.32 -5.83
N SER A 358 11.19 7.37 -6.35
CA SER A 358 11.76 8.20 -7.43
C SER A 358 13.00 8.97 -6.96
N LEU A 359 12.96 9.55 -5.74
CA LEU A 359 14.12 10.19 -5.13
C LEU A 359 15.25 9.16 -4.89
N GLN A 360 14.92 7.98 -4.37
CA GLN A 360 15.88 6.90 -4.15
C GLN A 360 16.53 6.45 -5.45
N ALA A 361 15.74 6.30 -6.53
CA ALA A 361 16.25 5.94 -7.84
C ALA A 361 17.20 7.02 -8.41
N ALA A 362 16.89 8.31 -8.23
CA ALA A 362 17.77 9.39 -8.63
C ALA A 362 19.11 9.37 -7.88
N ILE A 363 19.11 9.10 -6.57
CA ILE A 363 20.33 8.94 -5.79
C ILE A 363 21.11 7.69 -6.23
N ALA A 364 20.43 6.59 -6.49
CA ALA A 364 21.04 5.34 -6.96
C ALA A 364 21.78 5.52 -8.28
N GLY A 365 21.20 6.29 -9.21
CA GLY A 365 21.80 6.55 -10.52
C GLY A 365 22.98 7.52 -10.49
N ASN A 366 22.99 8.50 -9.58
CA ASN A 366 24.01 9.56 -9.55
C ASN A 366 25.13 9.30 -8.53
N ILE A 367 24.85 8.66 -7.41
CA ILE A 367 25.79 8.54 -6.29
C ILE A 367 26.14 7.06 -6.04
N GLY A 368 25.16 6.17 -6.08
CA GLY A 368 25.34 4.75 -5.87
C GLY A 368 24.14 4.07 -5.24
N ILE A 369 23.94 2.81 -5.63
CA ILE A 369 22.71 2.09 -5.31
C ILE A 369 22.60 1.78 -3.80
N LEU A 370 23.67 1.39 -3.14
CA LEU A 370 23.66 1.13 -1.69
C LEU A 370 23.51 2.42 -0.88
N ILE A 371 24.11 3.53 -1.35
CA ILE A 371 23.98 4.83 -0.70
C ILE A 371 22.54 5.34 -0.77
N SER A 372 21.80 4.99 -1.84
CA SER A 372 20.41 5.41 -2.00
C SER A 372 19.48 4.88 -0.89
N TYR A 373 19.87 3.81 -0.19
CA TYR A 373 19.14 3.30 0.97
C TYR A 373 19.13 4.26 2.18
N ILE A 374 19.89 5.35 2.11
CA ILE A 374 19.76 6.46 3.09
C ILE A 374 18.33 7.02 3.12
N VAL A 375 17.62 6.98 1.99
CA VAL A 375 16.21 7.46 1.91
C VAL A 375 15.29 6.63 2.80
N PRO A 376 15.13 5.31 2.60
CA PRO A 376 14.28 4.50 3.48
C PRO A 376 14.84 4.41 4.91
N PHE A 377 16.15 4.53 5.11
CA PHE A 377 16.74 4.62 6.45
C PHE A 377 16.23 5.85 7.22
N LEU A 378 16.32 7.05 6.64
CA LEU A 378 15.84 8.28 7.26
C LEU A 378 14.32 8.24 7.46
N CYS A 379 13.57 7.67 6.53
CA CYS A 379 12.15 7.43 6.68
C CYS A 379 11.84 6.54 7.90
N ALA A 380 12.56 5.44 8.06
CA ALA A 380 12.38 4.51 9.20
C ALA A 380 12.78 5.17 10.54
N VAL A 381 13.85 5.97 10.57
CA VAL A 381 14.26 6.74 11.75
C VAL A 381 13.17 7.76 12.15
N TYR A 382 12.55 8.45 11.18
CA TYR A 382 11.43 9.33 11.50
C TYR A 382 10.24 8.57 12.09
N ILE A 383 9.90 7.39 11.52
CA ILE A 383 8.82 6.55 12.04
C ILE A 383 9.13 6.11 13.49
N LEU A 384 10.40 5.80 13.79
CA LEU A 384 10.84 5.51 15.16
C LEU A 384 10.64 6.71 16.09
N TYR A 385 11.04 7.91 15.65
CA TYR A 385 10.78 9.16 16.38
C TYR A 385 9.27 9.34 16.64
N TYR A 386 8.44 9.15 15.61
CA TYR A 386 6.99 9.23 15.75
C TYR A 386 6.46 8.23 16.80
N ALA A 387 6.93 6.98 16.75
CA ALA A 387 6.49 5.95 17.69
C ALA A 387 6.89 6.26 19.15
N ILE A 388 8.06 6.87 19.39
CA ILE A 388 8.55 7.14 20.74
C ILE A 388 7.92 8.41 21.33
N TRP A 389 7.80 9.49 20.57
CA TRP A 389 7.36 10.80 21.05
C TRP A 389 6.17 11.38 20.30
N GLY A 390 6.16 11.26 18.97
CA GLY A 390 5.21 11.96 18.10
C GLY A 390 3.78 11.47 18.22
N CYS A 391 3.55 10.20 18.55
CA CYS A 391 2.24 9.57 18.62
C CYS A 391 1.41 9.94 19.87
N ARG A 392 1.98 10.67 20.83
CA ARG A 392 1.26 11.06 22.04
C ARG A 392 0.25 12.15 21.74
N ASN A 393 -1.01 11.94 22.09
CA ASN A 393 -2.02 12.99 22.03
C ASN A 393 -1.78 14.00 23.16
N VAL A 394 -1.40 15.21 22.76
CA VAL A 394 -1.17 16.36 23.68
C VAL A 394 -2.27 17.40 23.59
N ASN A 395 -3.23 17.26 22.68
CA ASN A 395 -4.33 18.20 22.44
C ASN A 395 -5.61 17.67 23.11
N THR A 396 -5.57 17.52 24.43
CA THR A 396 -6.68 16.96 25.25
C THR A 396 -7.78 17.98 25.54
N ASP A 397 -7.54 19.24 25.25
CA ASP A 397 -8.44 20.39 25.38
C ASP A 397 -9.46 20.48 24.21
N ILE A 398 -9.21 19.82 23.10
CA ILE A 398 -10.12 19.80 21.95
C ILE A 398 -11.20 18.74 22.14
N SER A 399 -12.48 19.17 22.14
CA SER A 399 -13.61 18.24 22.22
C SER A 399 -13.71 17.36 20.97
N THR A 400 -13.68 16.06 21.17
CA THR A 400 -13.74 15.02 20.11
C THR A 400 -15.08 14.27 20.09
N LYS A 401 -15.99 14.61 21.02
CA LYS A 401 -17.34 14.03 21.12
C LYS A 401 -18.30 14.67 20.10
#